data_92d18ad38288763a7550b9d7f154c46d
#
_entry.id   92d18ad38288763a7550b9d7f154c46d
#
_cell.length_a   1.000
_cell.length_b   1.000
_cell.length_c   1.000
_cell.angle_alpha   90.00
_cell.angle_beta   90.00
_cell.angle_gamma   90.00
#
_symmetry.space_group_name_H-M   'P 1'
#
loop_
_entity.id
_entity.type
_entity.pdbx_description
1 polymer ?
#
loop_
_entity_poly.entity_id
_entity_poly.type
_entity_poly.pdbx_seq_one_letter_code
_entity_poly.pdbx_strand_id
1 'polypeptide(L)'
;MANIKSINRTREIISIIIAYGFRDIIAVTPILKIVNKPISKVNIKYKGVDLRKFSRGQRLRMALEELGTTFIKLGQILSNRNDILPKDITDELSKLQNHVKPFDENEAIKIIEKELGKTIEETFESFERTPKASASISQVHVGVLKTGEKVAIKVKRPDIEEKILTDIEIIVWLSNILEKHNEEYAFMQPQKLIKAFKGQLLQELDFNFEKNNTIKFAKYFEKNENVKIAKIYEDYSTKNILTMEYIDGIKISDINPEDTKYDRKKLVSIGVDAVLEQVFMLGFFHADPHPGNLMALENNVLCFIDFGMIGFIPPNSKDAFSDIIVSISSADYLTLSKSILALCNHNEIANIEDFNTAIFVFISKYIDMSLDNINMEDIFNELIYIIREFKLSLPSNIMLLIKSLIVLEGVARNLDKDLKIIEHIKPFALRYVKDRLKPDNIFKQSKNLILDYSKVLKSIPSDLSEVAEMVKKGSIKVQLEHKKLDILSNTLDGLADRLSYSIVLASLIISSAFILSAKIPPLIHGVSIIGVIGFVISGIMGFIMIISRFIKKYVNRNKSNF
;
A
#
# COMPACT_ATOMS: atom_id res chain seq x y z
N MET A 1 -23.33 2.50 16.91
CA MET A 1 -22.96 1.71 18.11
C MET A 1 -22.03 0.61 17.68
N ALA A 2 -20.80 0.58 18.20
CA ALA A 2 -19.87 -0.52 17.89
C ALA A 2 -20.47 -1.84 18.40
N ASN A 3 -20.63 -2.81 17.50
CA ASN A 3 -21.15 -4.12 17.82
C ASN A 3 -20.20 -4.80 18.83
N ILE A 4 -20.71 -5.54 19.81
CA ILE A 4 -19.91 -6.23 20.84
C ILE A 4 -18.85 -7.14 20.21
N LYS A 5 -19.16 -7.77 19.06
CA LYS A 5 -18.20 -8.55 18.26
C LYS A 5 -16.99 -7.72 17.81
N SER A 6 -17.21 -6.48 17.34
CA SER A 6 -16.14 -5.56 16.91
C SER A 6 -15.23 -5.13 18.08
N ILE A 7 -15.77 -4.90 19.27
CA ILE A 7 -15.00 -4.53 20.46
C ILE A 7 -14.08 -5.69 20.90
N ASN A 8 -14.58 -6.91 20.92
CA ASN A 8 -13.78 -8.08 21.30
C ASN A 8 -12.67 -8.35 20.28
N ARG A 9 -12.97 -8.22 18.98
CA ARG A 9 -11.99 -8.37 17.91
C ARG A 9 -10.92 -7.27 17.94
N THR A 10 -11.31 -6.02 18.22
CA THR A 10 -10.37 -4.91 18.43
C THR A 10 -9.39 -5.20 19.58
N ARG A 11 -9.91 -5.72 20.70
CA ARG A 11 -9.05 -6.08 21.84
C ARG A 11 -8.09 -7.21 21.50
N GLU A 12 -8.56 -8.22 20.79
CA GLU A 12 -7.73 -9.35 20.31
C GLU A 12 -6.58 -8.84 19.44
N ILE A 13 -6.87 -8.01 18.42
CA ILE A 13 -5.89 -7.42 17.51
C ILE A 13 -4.84 -6.64 18.30
N ILE A 14 -5.27 -5.72 19.16
CA ILE A 14 -4.35 -4.90 19.96
C ILE A 14 -3.49 -5.78 20.90
N SER A 15 -4.09 -6.81 21.50
CA SER A 15 -3.39 -7.72 22.41
C SER A 15 -2.29 -8.50 21.69
N ILE A 16 -2.56 -9.00 20.49
CA ILE A 16 -1.58 -9.72 19.66
C ILE A 16 -0.46 -8.76 19.25
N ILE A 17 -0.77 -7.56 18.75
CA ILE A 17 0.23 -6.55 18.36
C ILE A 17 1.16 -6.20 19.53
N ILE A 18 0.62 -6.00 20.74
CA ILE A 18 1.40 -5.73 21.94
C ILE A 18 2.27 -6.95 22.32
N ALA A 19 1.72 -8.16 22.25
CA ALA A 19 2.40 -9.39 22.61
C ALA A 19 3.62 -9.65 21.73
N TYR A 20 3.55 -9.29 20.44
CA TYR A 20 4.68 -9.40 19.51
C TYR A 20 5.66 -8.21 19.55
N GLY A 21 5.52 -7.32 20.57
CA GLY A 21 6.51 -6.28 20.88
C GLY A 21 6.33 -4.98 20.12
N PHE A 22 5.12 -4.71 19.58
CA PHE A 22 4.78 -3.45 18.91
C PHE A 22 3.98 -2.49 19.80
N ARG A 23 4.30 -2.51 21.10
CA ARG A 23 3.67 -1.62 22.09
C ARG A 23 3.96 -0.15 21.83
N ASP A 24 5.13 0.17 21.29
CA ASP A 24 5.58 1.51 20.91
C ASP A 24 4.62 2.17 19.92
N ILE A 25 4.18 1.43 18.91
CA ILE A 25 3.22 1.91 17.89
C ILE A 25 1.87 2.29 18.53
N ILE A 26 1.44 1.51 19.53
CA ILE A 26 0.14 1.74 20.20
C ILE A 26 0.25 2.77 21.30
N ALA A 27 1.41 2.88 21.97
CA ALA A 27 1.62 3.79 23.10
C ALA A 27 1.52 5.28 22.73
N VAL A 28 1.82 5.61 21.48
CA VAL A 28 1.71 6.97 20.92
C VAL A 28 0.23 7.38 20.70
N THR A 29 -0.70 6.44 20.86
CA THR A 29 -2.12 6.64 20.55
C THR A 29 -2.98 6.52 21.80
N PRO A 30 -4.18 7.14 21.85
CA PRO A 30 -5.12 6.99 22.96
C PRO A 30 -5.72 5.58 23.09
N ILE A 31 -5.35 4.64 22.24
CA ILE A 31 -5.86 3.26 22.16
C ILE A 31 -5.59 2.48 23.46
N LEU A 32 -4.47 2.73 24.16
CA LEU A 32 -4.16 2.08 25.44
C LEU A 32 -5.26 2.26 26.48
N LYS A 33 -6.02 3.36 26.44
CA LYS A 33 -7.15 3.59 27.36
C LYS A 33 -8.32 2.62 27.15
N ILE A 34 -8.42 2.03 25.94
CA ILE A 34 -9.48 1.07 25.58
C ILE A 34 -9.14 -0.33 26.11
N VAL A 35 -7.86 -0.62 26.34
CA VAL A 35 -7.33 -1.94 26.72
C VAL A 35 -7.13 -2.10 28.24
N ASN A 36 -7.51 -1.12 29.07
CA ASN A 36 -7.29 -1.08 30.53
C ASN A 36 -7.95 -2.23 31.36
N LYS A 37 -8.45 -3.30 30.71
CA LYS A 37 -8.80 -4.56 31.41
C LYS A 37 -7.74 -5.62 31.11
N PRO A 38 -7.39 -6.47 32.10
CA PRO A 38 -6.30 -7.42 31.97
C PRO A 38 -6.51 -8.35 30.76
N ILE A 39 -5.50 -8.42 29.89
CA ILE A 39 -5.41 -9.18 28.63
C ILE A 39 -5.33 -10.73 28.91
N SER A 40 -5.83 -11.20 30.05
CA SER A 40 -5.59 -12.55 30.57
C SER A 40 -6.22 -13.71 29.78
N LYS A 41 -6.91 -13.47 28.66
CA LYS A 41 -7.63 -14.52 27.91
C LYS A 41 -7.30 -14.63 26.42
N VAL A 42 -6.33 -13.90 25.88
CA VAL A 42 -5.90 -14.09 24.50
C VAL A 42 -4.92 -15.26 24.46
N ASN A 43 -5.30 -16.33 23.78
CA ASN A 43 -4.47 -17.52 23.62
C ASN A 43 -3.46 -17.24 22.50
N ILE A 44 -2.26 -16.78 22.85
CA ILE A 44 -1.20 -16.43 21.90
C ILE A 44 -0.48 -17.71 21.51
N LYS A 45 -0.40 -18.00 20.21
CA LYS A 45 0.18 -19.21 19.64
C LYS A 45 1.64 -19.46 20.09
N TYR A 46 2.40 -18.37 20.29
CA TYR A 46 3.81 -18.41 20.71
C TYR A 46 4.00 -17.98 22.18
N LYS A 47 3.02 -18.25 23.04
CA LYS A 47 3.13 -17.96 24.49
C LYS A 47 4.31 -18.73 25.09
N GLY A 48 5.31 -18.00 25.60
CA GLY A 48 6.52 -18.59 26.18
C GLY A 48 7.75 -18.59 25.27
N VAL A 49 7.64 -18.15 24.03
CA VAL A 49 8.79 -17.97 23.12
C VAL A 49 9.47 -16.62 23.40
N ASP A 50 10.79 -16.62 23.52
CA ASP A 50 11.57 -15.36 23.66
C ASP A 50 11.60 -14.60 22.35
N LEU A 51 10.67 -13.66 22.20
CA LEU A 51 10.51 -12.82 20.99
C LEU A 51 11.72 -11.91 20.70
N ARG A 52 12.63 -11.71 21.68
CA ARG A 52 13.86 -10.94 21.47
C ARG A 52 14.84 -11.61 20.51
N LYS A 53 14.68 -12.92 20.27
CA LYS A 53 15.48 -13.68 19.30
C LYS A 53 15.06 -13.45 17.84
N PHE A 54 13.91 -12.83 17.60
CA PHE A 54 13.35 -12.59 16.29
C PHE A 54 13.52 -11.13 15.86
N SER A 55 13.80 -10.90 14.58
CA SER A 55 13.86 -9.56 14.00
C SER A 55 12.49 -8.87 14.07
N ARG A 56 12.47 -7.54 13.88
CA ARG A 56 11.21 -6.77 13.84
C ARG A 56 10.27 -7.28 12.73
N GLY A 57 10.81 -7.58 11.55
CA GLY A 57 10.06 -8.13 10.41
C GLY A 57 9.47 -9.51 10.73
N GLN A 58 10.27 -10.42 11.33
CA GLN A 58 9.80 -11.75 11.73
C GLN A 58 8.64 -11.67 12.73
N ARG A 59 8.76 -10.82 13.75
CA ARG A 59 7.69 -10.62 14.75
C ARG A 59 6.42 -10.07 14.11
N LEU A 60 6.55 -9.13 13.15
CA LEU A 60 5.41 -8.60 12.42
C LEU A 60 4.71 -9.69 11.60
N ARG A 61 5.47 -10.48 10.83
CA ARG A 61 4.94 -11.61 10.08
C ARG A 61 4.16 -12.59 10.98
N MET A 62 4.76 -13.00 12.09
CA MET A 62 4.13 -13.91 13.06
C MET A 62 2.84 -13.32 13.63
N ALA A 63 2.81 -12.02 13.94
CA ALA A 63 1.61 -11.35 14.43
C ALA A 63 0.49 -11.35 13.37
N LEU A 64 0.81 -11.07 12.10
CA LEU A 64 -0.16 -11.08 11.00
C LEU A 64 -0.69 -12.48 10.70
N GLU A 65 0.16 -13.51 10.78
CA GLU A 65 -0.25 -14.92 10.67
C GLU A 65 -1.24 -15.32 11.76
N GLU A 66 -1.01 -14.90 13.01
CA GLU A 66 -1.89 -15.18 14.14
C GLU A 66 -3.23 -14.43 14.05
N LEU A 67 -3.22 -13.20 13.55
CA LEU A 67 -4.41 -12.39 13.32
C LEU A 67 -5.32 -12.97 12.22
N GLY A 68 -4.75 -13.74 11.29
CA GLY A 68 -5.47 -14.52 10.29
C GLY A 68 -5.60 -13.85 8.93
N THR A 69 -6.53 -14.36 8.11
CA THR A 69 -6.64 -14.11 6.67
C THR A 69 -6.56 -12.63 6.25
N THR A 70 -7.33 -11.74 6.88
CA THR A 70 -7.34 -10.31 6.57
C THR A 70 -5.96 -9.68 6.74
N PHE A 71 -5.26 -10.04 7.82
CA PHE A 71 -3.95 -9.48 8.16
C PHE A 71 -2.82 -10.12 7.35
N ILE A 72 -2.95 -11.40 6.98
CA ILE A 72 -2.05 -12.06 6.02
C ILE A 72 -2.11 -11.33 4.68
N LYS A 73 -3.31 -11.03 4.18
CA LYS A 73 -3.50 -10.26 2.93
C LYS A 73 -2.96 -8.83 3.06
N LEU A 74 -3.17 -8.17 4.20
CA LEU A 74 -2.56 -6.86 4.47
C LEU A 74 -1.03 -6.95 4.40
N GLY A 75 -0.43 -7.95 5.04
CA GLY A 75 1.01 -8.18 5.01
C GLY A 75 1.54 -8.46 3.61
N GLN A 76 0.81 -9.22 2.78
CA GLN A 76 1.17 -9.48 1.38
C GLN A 76 1.15 -8.21 0.52
N ILE A 77 0.22 -7.28 0.77
CA ILE A 77 0.21 -5.98 0.10
C ILE A 77 1.36 -5.09 0.60
N LEU A 78 1.60 -5.10 1.91
CA LEU A 78 2.69 -4.36 2.53
C LEU A 78 4.06 -4.86 2.09
N SER A 79 4.22 -6.15 1.79
CA SER A 79 5.48 -6.71 1.27
C SER A 79 5.94 -6.10 -0.05
N ASN A 80 5.00 -5.49 -0.79
CA ASN A 80 5.27 -4.83 -2.07
C ASN A 80 5.61 -3.33 -1.92
N ARG A 81 5.68 -2.82 -0.70
CA ARG A 81 5.82 -1.39 -0.42
C ARG A 81 7.23 -1.06 0.11
N ASN A 82 8.25 -1.48 -0.66
CA ASN A 82 9.65 -1.13 -0.40
C ASN A 82 9.91 0.39 -0.47
N ASP A 83 8.99 1.15 -1.08
CA ASP A 83 9.01 2.61 -1.12
C ASP A 83 8.71 3.26 0.24
N ILE A 84 7.99 2.59 1.13
CA ILE A 84 7.60 3.11 2.43
C ILE A 84 8.08 2.26 3.62
N LEU A 85 8.31 0.97 3.42
CA LEU A 85 8.76 0.05 4.47
C LEU A 85 10.22 -0.37 4.25
N PRO A 86 10.99 -0.59 5.34
CA PRO A 86 12.33 -1.15 5.25
C PRO A 86 12.35 -2.54 4.60
N LYS A 87 13.41 -2.84 3.84
CA LYS A 87 13.55 -4.09 3.08
C LYS A 87 13.50 -5.33 3.98
N ASP A 88 14.11 -5.29 5.17
CA ASP A 88 14.09 -6.40 6.14
C ASP A 88 12.67 -6.76 6.60
N ILE A 89 11.76 -5.78 6.63
CA ILE A 89 10.33 -6.00 6.93
C ILE A 89 9.61 -6.58 5.72
N THR A 90 9.79 -5.99 4.53
CA THR A 90 9.10 -6.45 3.31
C THR A 90 9.54 -7.84 2.89
N ASP A 91 10.83 -8.20 3.06
CA ASP A 91 11.35 -9.54 2.81
C ASP A 91 10.74 -10.60 3.75
N GLU A 92 10.47 -10.25 5.01
CA GLU A 92 9.77 -11.16 5.91
C GLU A 92 8.27 -11.27 5.58
N LEU A 93 7.63 -10.16 5.24
CA LEU A 93 6.22 -10.16 4.85
C LEU A 93 5.96 -10.91 3.54
N SER A 94 6.92 -10.96 2.62
CA SER A 94 6.80 -11.74 1.37
C SER A 94 6.70 -13.25 1.61
N LYS A 95 7.13 -13.74 2.79
CA LYS A 95 7.02 -15.15 3.20
C LYS A 95 5.64 -15.55 3.70
N LEU A 96 4.70 -14.58 3.82
CA LEU A 96 3.32 -14.86 4.23
C LEU A 96 2.61 -15.73 3.20
N GLN A 97 2.22 -16.94 3.59
CA GLN A 97 1.56 -17.91 2.73
C GLN A 97 0.07 -18.04 3.07
N ASN A 98 -0.73 -18.30 2.04
CA ASN A 98 -2.17 -18.49 2.16
C ASN A 98 -2.58 -19.97 2.40
N HIS A 99 -1.74 -20.77 3.05
CA HIS A 99 -2.10 -22.16 3.32
C HIS A 99 -3.16 -22.24 4.41
N VAL A 100 -4.40 -22.39 4.01
CA VAL A 100 -5.54 -22.56 4.91
C VAL A 100 -6.14 -23.94 4.68
N LYS A 101 -6.43 -24.67 5.78
CA LYS A 101 -7.10 -25.97 5.67
C LYS A 101 -8.46 -25.83 4.98
N PRO A 102 -8.87 -26.82 4.18
CA PRO A 102 -10.21 -26.85 3.62
C PRO A 102 -11.27 -26.72 4.73
N PHE A 103 -12.40 -26.09 4.40
CA PHE A 103 -13.57 -26.12 5.25
C PHE A 103 -14.46 -27.33 4.90
N ASP A 104 -15.46 -27.59 5.72
CA ASP A 104 -16.31 -28.78 5.61
C ASP A 104 -16.95 -28.91 4.23
N GLU A 105 -16.87 -30.09 3.62
CA GLU A 105 -17.37 -30.35 2.27
C GLU A 105 -18.90 -30.22 2.19
N ASN A 106 -19.64 -30.54 3.26
CA ASN A 106 -21.09 -30.38 3.27
C ASN A 106 -21.50 -28.92 3.35
N GLU A 107 -20.68 -28.07 3.97
CA GLU A 107 -20.89 -26.60 3.91
C GLU A 107 -20.67 -26.07 2.49
N ALA A 108 -19.66 -26.58 1.77
CA ALA A 108 -19.44 -26.21 0.38
C ALA A 108 -20.61 -26.58 -0.51
N ILE A 109 -21.13 -27.81 -0.36
CA ILE A 109 -22.31 -28.29 -1.07
C ILE A 109 -23.51 -27.39 -0.80
N LYS A 110 -23.82 -27.10 0.48
CA LYS A 110 -24.92 -26.20 0.85
C LYS A 110 -24.81 -24.81 0.22
N ILE A 111 -23.58 -24.28 0.12
CA ILE A 111 -23.35 -22.98 -0.53
C ILE A 111 -23.64 -23.09 -2.02
N ILE A 112 -23.17 -24.14 -2.70
CA ILE A 112 -23.40 -24.36 -4.14
C ILE A 112 -24.90 -24.48 -4.41
N GLU A 113 -25.61 -25.33 -3.67
CA GLU A 113 -27.05 -25.54 -3.85
C GLU A 113 -27.87 -24.28 -3.57
N LYS A 114 -27.52 -23.54 -2.52
CA LYS A 114 -28.16 -22.26 -2.19
C LYS A 114 -27.97 -21.21 -3.28
N GLU A 115 -26.76 -21.10 -3.82
CA GLU A 115 -26.42 -20.09 -4.82
C GLU A 115 -27.01 -20.42 -6.20
N LEU A 116 -27.03 -21.71 -6.59
CA LEU A 116 -27.56 -22.14 -7.88
C LEU A 116 -29.07 -22.44 -7.84
N GLY A 117 -29.68 -22.59 -6.67
CA GLY A 117 -31.10 -22.91 -6.51
C GLY A 117 -31.46 -24.33 -6.97
N LYS A 118 -30.47 -25.22 -7.11
CA LYS A 118 -30.60 -26.61 -7.55
C LYS A 118 -29.71 -27.50 -6.72
N THR A 119 -30.06 -28.79 -6.60
CA THR A 119 -29.19 -29.74 -5.91
C THR A 119 -27.94 -30.06 -6.74
N ILE A 120 -26.93 -30.68 -6.07
CA ILE A 120 -25.69 -31.10 -6.74
C ILE A 120 -26.03 -32.09 -7.87
N GLU A 121 -26.94 -33.05 -7.60
CA GLU A 121 -27.36 -34.08 -8.55
C GLU A 121 -28.13 -33.52 -9.75
N GLU A 122 -28.86 -32.41 -9.55
CA GLU A 122 -29.54 -31.72 -10.65
C GLU A 122 -28.58 -30.90 -11.52
N THR A 123 -27.50 -30.41 -10.94
CA THR A 123 -26.56 -29.50 -11.60
C THR A 123 -25.41 -30.26 -12.27
N PHE A 124 -24.87 -31.27 -11.59
CA PHE A 124 -23.68 -32.00 -12.02
C PHE A 124 -24.01 -33.46 -12.33
N GLU A 125 -23.35 -34.02 -13.33
CA GLU A 125 -23.33 -35.45 -13.59
C GLU A 125 -22.47 -36.17 -12.54
N SER A 126 -21.30 -35.55 -12.20
CA SER A 126 -20.43 -35.97 -11.11
C SER A 126 -19.84 -34.79 -10.38
N PHE A 127 -19.64 -34.91 -9.07
CA PHE A 127 -19.05 -33.85 -8.23
C PHE A 127 -18.09 -34.47 -7.22
N GLU A 128 -16.83 -34.02 -7.23
CA GLU A 128 -15.81 -34.42 -6.26
C GLU A 128 -16.00 -33.66 -4.96
N ARG A 129 -16.44 -34.35 -3.88
CA ARG A 129 -16.68 -33.73 -2.58
C ARG A 129 -15.40 -33.20 -1.95
N THR A 130 -14.30 -33.97 -2.07
CA THR A 130 -12.98 -33.54 -1.56
C THR A 130 -12.44 -32.39 -2.41
N PRO A 131 -12.12 -31.22 -1.81
CA PRO A 131 -11.61 -30.10 -2.57
C PRO A 131 -10.23 -30.39 -3.15
N LYS A 132 -10.02 -30.01 -4.39
CA LYS A 132 -8.74 -30.13 -5.12
C LYS A 132 -7.68 -29.14 -4.62
N ALA A 133 -8.14 -27.96 -4.17
CA ALA A 133 -7.28 -26.89 -3.65
C ALA A 133 -8.02 -26.08 -2.60
N SER A 134 -7.27 -25.44 -1.71
CA SER A 134 -7.81 -24.55 -0.69
C SER A 134 -6.98 -23.26 -0.63
N ALA A 135 -7.68 -22.12 -0.64
CA ALA A 135 -7.10 -20.78 -0.57
C ALA A 135 -7.61 -20.04 0.68
N SER A 136 -7.11 -18.84 0.88
CA SER A 136 -7.46 -17.99 2.04
C SER A 136 -8.95 -17.69 2.17
N ILE A 137 -9.64 -17.46 1.04
CA ILE A 137 -11.05 -17.05 0.98
C ILE A 137 -11.97 -18.09 0.34
N SER A 138 -11.42 -19.17 -0.25
CA SER A 138 -12.19 -20.15 -1.03
C SER A 138 -11.56 -21.54 -1.00
N GLN A 139 -12.31 -22.50 -1.51
CA GLN A 139 -11.76 -23.81 -1.93
C GLN A 139 -12.29 -24.17 -3.32
N VAL A 140 -11.59 -25.04 -4.02
CA VAL A 140 -11.90 -25.45 -5.38
C VAL A 140 -12.28 -26.92 -5.43
N HIS A 141 -13.45 -27.20 -5.98
CA HIS A 141 -13.94 -28.54 -6.27
C HIS A 141 -13.88 -28.83 -7.77
N VAL A 142 -13.98 -30.09 -8.15
CA VAL A 142 -14.06 -30.51 -9.56
C VAL A 142 -15.40 -31.21 -9.75
N GLY A 143 -16.01 -30.98 -10.90
CA GLY A 143 -17.27 -31.65 -11.29
C GLY A 143 -17.39 -31.74 -12.79
N VAL A 144 -18.39 -32.52 -13.24
CA VAL A 144 -18.83 -32.57 -14.63
C VAL A 144 -20.25 -32.04 -14.69
N LEU A 145 -20.50 -31.04 -15.51
CA LEU A 145 -21.86 -30.52 -15.73
C LEU A 145 -22.75 -31.55 -16.43
N LYS A 146 -24.06 -31.42 -16.31
CA LYS A 146 -25.01 -32.26 -17.05
C LYS A 146 -24.86 -32.16 -18.57
N THR A 147 -24.22 -31.10 -19.03
CA THR A 147 -23.88 -30.85 -20.42
C THR A 147 -22.57 -31.55 -20.88
N GLY A 148 -21.87 -32.23 -19.93
CA GLY A 148 -20.68 -33.06 -20.18
C GLY A 148 -19.34 -32.34 -19.98
N GLU A 149 -19.31 -31.03 -19.71
CA GLU A 149 -18.07 -30.30 -19.54
C GLU A 149 -17.50 -30.51 -18.12
N LYS A 150 -16.20 -30.76 -18.08
CA LYS A 150 -15.46 -30.83 -16.81
C LYS A 150 -15.13 -29.41 -16.32
N VAL A 151 -15.49 -29.13 -15.07
CA VAL A 151 -15.39 -27.77 -14.50
C VAL A 151 -14.66 -27.77 -13.16
N ALA A 152 -14.01 -26.65 -12.89
CA ALA A 152 -13.49 -26.28 -11.59
C ALA A 152 -14.47 -25.29 -10.92
N ILE A 153 -14.89 -25.58 -9.71
CA ILE A 153 -15.87 -24.79 -8.96
C ILE A 153 -15.18 -24.19 -7.73
N LYS A 154 -14.92 -22.89 -7.77
CA LYS A 154 -14.35 -22.11 -6.67
C LYS A 154 -15.48 -21.65 -5.77
N VAL A 155 -15.48 -22.07 -4.50
CA VAL A 155 -16.54 -21.82 -3.51
C VAL A 155 -16.00 -20.97 -2.39
N LYS A 156 -16.65 -19.83 -2.12
CA LYS A 156 -16.26 -18.91 -1.04
C LYS A 156 -16.45 -19.56 0.33
N ARG A 157 -15.51 -19.29 1.25
CA ARG A 157 -15.61 -19.76 2.64
C ARG A 157 -16.82 -19.15 3.33
N PRO A 158 -17.54 -19.92 4.17
CA PRO A 158 -18.62 -19.37 4.97
C PRO A 158 -18.10 -18.27 5.91
N ASP A 159 -18.94 -17.27 6.16
CA ASP A 159 -18.73 -16.16 7.11
C ASP A 159 -17.45 -15.30 6.88
N ILE A 160 -16.67 -15.59 5.83
CA ILE A 160 -15.40 -14.91 5.58
C ILE A 160 -15.61 -13.42 5.28
N GLU A 161 -16.72 -13.07 4.61
CA GLU A 161 -17.05 -11.68 4.25
C GLU A 161 -17.32 -10.85 5.52
N GLU A 162 -18.13 -11.34 6.47
CA GLU A 162 -18.44 -10.64 7.74
C GLU A 162 -17.16 -10.41 8.56
N LYS A 163 -16.31 -11.44 8.64
CA LYS A 163 -15.03 -11.37 9.36
C LYS A 163 -14.10 -10.34 8.76
N ILE A 164 -13.93 -10.36 7.43
CA ILE A 164 -13.05 -9.44 6.71
C ILE A 164 -13.57 -8.01 6.82
N LEU A 165 -14.87 -7.76 6.68
CA LEU A 165 -15.45 -6.43 6.82
C LEU A 165 -15.21 -5.86 8.22
N THR A 166 -15.40 -6.67 9.26
CA THR A 166 -15.10 -6.28 10.64
C THR A 166 -13.64 -5.91 10.83
N ASP A 167 -12.72 -6.74 10.33
CA ASP A 167 -11.28 -6.48 10.43
C ASP A 167 -10.88 -5.20 9.67
N ILE A 168 -11.45 -4.97 8.47
CA ILE A 168 -11.21 -3.75 7.67
C ILE A 168 -11.64 -2.50 8.44
N GLU A 169 -12.82 -2.49 9.07
CA GLU A 169 -13.30 -1.34 9.85
C GLU A 169 -12.32 -1.00 10.99
N ILE A 170 -11.79 -2.02 11.67
CA ILE A 170 -10.81 -1.85 12.74
C ILE A 170 -9.50 -1.31 12.18
N ILE A 171 -9.00 -1.84 11.06
CA ILE A 171 -7.76 -1.39 10.42
C ILE A 171 -7.88 0.06 9.94
N VAL A 172 -9.02 0.44 9.33
CA VAL A 172 -9.31 1.84 8.92
C VAL A 172 -9.31 2.77 10.14
N TRP A 173 -9.95 2.37 11.24
CA TRP A 173 -9.97 3.15 12.47
C TRP A 173 -8.55 3.31 13.06
N LEU A 174 -7.75 2.22 13.11
CA LEU A 174 -6.37 2.26 13.56
C LEU A 174 -5.49 3.17 12.70
N SER A 175 -5.62 3.10 11.36
CA SER A 175 -4.85 3.93 10.43
C SER A 175 -5.13 5.42 10.60
N ASN A 176 -6.40 5.79 10.85
CA ASN A 176 -6.80 7.17 11.13
C ASN A 176 -6.16 7.71 12.41
N ILE A 177 -6.06 6.87 13.45
CA ILE A 177 -5.42 7.28 14.71
C ILE A 177 -3.92 7.42 14.54
N LEU A 178 -3.26 6.49 13.85
CA LEU A 178 -1.82 6.53 13.60
C LEU A 178 -1.42 7.79 12.84
N GLU A 179 -2.13 8.13 11.76
CA GLU A 179 -1.83 9.30 10.93
C GLU A 179 -2.00 10.63 11.67
N LYS A 180 -3.00 10.71 12.60
CA LYS A 180 -3.26 11.93 13.37
C LYS A 180 -2.29 12.18 14.51
N HIS A 181 -1.69 11.14 15.09
CA HIS A 181 -0.93 11.24 16.33
C HIS A 181 0.58 11.08 16.15
N ASN A 182 1.06 10.80 14.94
CA ASN A 182 2.48 10.65 14.69
C ASN A 182 2.85 11.15 13.28
N GLU A 183 3.65 12.22 13.22
CA GLU A 183 4.11 12.85 11.98
C GLU A 183 5.01 11.90 11.14
N GLU A 184 5.75 11.01 11.80
CA GLU A 184 6.60 10.04 11.11
C GLU A 184 5.75 9.02 10.33
N TYR A 185 4.63 8.56 10.90
CA TYR A 185 3.70 7.66 10.20
C TYR A 185 2.82 8.40 9.19
N ALA A 186 2.57 9.70 9.36
CA ALA A 186 1.81 10.50 8.42
C ALA A 186 2.46 10.53 7.02
N PHE A 187 3.80 10.50 6.94
CA PHE A 187 4.54 10.39 5.67
C PHE A 187 4.18 9.12 4.89
N MET A 188 3.94 8.01 5.57
CA MET A 188 3.56 6.73 4.95
C MET A 188 2.14 6.74 4.39
N GLN A 189 1.35 7.78 4.63
CA GLN A 189 -0.06 7.93 4.22
C GLN A 189 -0.91 6.69 4.49
N PRO A 190 -0.96 6.19 5.75
CA PRO A 190 -1.59 4.91 6.08
C PRO A 190 -3.05 4.85 5.67
N GLN A 191 -3.80 5.95 5.71
CA GLN A 191 -5.20 5.99 5.26
C GLN A 191 -5.33 5.68 3.77
N LYS A 192 -4.45 6.25 2.91
CA LYS A 192 -4.48 5.95 1.47
C LYS A 192 -4.14 4.49 1.19
N LEU A 193 -3.13 3.96 1.91
CA LEU A 193 -2.73 2.56 1.81
C LEU A 193 -3.88 1.63 2.21
N ILE A 194 -4.52 1.88 3.35
CA ILE A 194 -5.64 1.05 3.84
C ILE A 194 -6.88 1.21 2.96
N LYS A 195 -7.12 2.37 2.37
CA LYS A 195 -8.20 2.56 1.39
C LYS A 195 -7.97 1.69 0.14
N ALA A 196 -6.75 1.64 -0.38
CA ALA A 196 -6.38 0.78 -1.51
C ALA A 196 -6.54 -0.71 -1.14
N PHE A 197 -6.03 -1.12 0.03
CA PHE A 197 -6.20 -2.47 0.59
C PHE A 197 -7.68 -2.87 0.70
N LYS A 198 -8.50 -2.01 1.29
CA LYS A 198 -9.96 -2.25 1.39
C LYS A 198 -10.58 -2.48 0.02
N GLY A 199 -10.26 -1.63 -0.97
CA GLY A 199 -10.76 -1.77 -2.33
C GLY A 199 -10.39 -3.12 -2.95
N GLN A 200 -9.13 -3.52 -2.84
CA GLN A 200 -8.63 -4.78 -3.39
C GLN A 200 -9.26 -6.00 -2.70
N LEU A 201 -9.39 -5.97 -1.37
CA LEU A 201 -9.96 -7.09 -0.63
C LEU A 201 -11.47 -7.25 -0.88
N LEU A 202 -12.20 -6.14 -1.06
CA LEU A 202 -13.62 -6.19 -1.45
C LEU A 202 -13.81 -6.77 -2.86
N GLN A 203 -12.89 -6.50 -3.78
CA GLN A 203 -12.91 -7.13 -5.12
C GLN A 203 -12.66 -8.64 -5.01
N GLU A 204 -11.72 -9.08 -4.17
CA GLU A 204 -11.42 -10.50 -3.96
C GLU A 204 -12.59 -11.27 -3.32
N LEU A 205 -13.43 -10.58 -2.53
CA LEU A 205 -14.65 -11.14 -1.92
C LEU A 205 -15.83 -11.30 -2.89
N ASP A 206 -15.77 -10.72 -4.08
CA ASP A 206 -16.84 -10.82 -5.07
C ASP A 206 -16.32 -11.50 -6.34
N PHE A 207 -16.65 -12.79 -6.51
CA PHE A 207 -16.19 -13.56 -7.67
C PHE A 207 -16.71 -13.04 -9.02
N ASN A 208 -17.68 -12.12 -9.04
CA ASN A 208 -18.04 -11.43 -10.28
C ASN A 208 -16.89 -10.58 -10.83
N PHE A 209 -15.99 -10.05 -9.97
CA PHE A 209 -14.78 -9.35 -10.43
C PHE A 209 -13.84 -10.30 -11.16
N GLU A 210 -13.53 -11.46 -10.55
CA GLU A 210 -12.67 -12.47 -11.17
C GLU A 210 -13.30 -13.01 -12.45
N LYS A 211 -14.61 -13.31 -12.43
CA LYS A 211 -15.39 -13.70 -13.61
C LYS A 211 -15.24 -12.71 -14.76
N ASN A 212 -15.56 -11.43 -14.49
CA ASN A 212 -15.54 -10.39 -15.52
C ASN A 212 -14.12 -10.13 -16.06
N ASN A 213 -13.11 -10.23 -15.21
CA ASN A 213 -11.71 -10.13 -15.60
C ASN A 213 -11.33 -11.28 -16.53
N THR A 214 -11.63 -12.52 -16.13
CA THR A 214 -11.35 -13.72 -16.93
C THR A 214 -11.99 -13.62 -18.33
N ILE A 215 -13.26 -13.21 -18.40
CA ILE A 215 -13.96 -13.02 -19.68
C ILE A 215 -13.27 -11.96 -20.57
N LYS A 216 -12.82 -10.83 -19.97
CA LYS A 216 -12.09 -9.79 -20.72
C LYS A 216 -10.78 -10.30 -21.30
N PHE A 217 -10.00 -11.04 -20.50
CA PHE A 217 -8.74 -11.62 -20.98
C PHE A 217 -8.99 -12.71 -22.01
N ALA A 218 -9.99 -13.58 -21.82
CA ALA A 218 -10.38 -14.60 -22.79
C ALA A 218 -10.71 -13.98 -24.14
N LYS A 219 -11.51 -12.90 -24.15
CA LYS A 219 -11.85 -12.17 -25.38
C LYS A 219 -10.63 -11.54 -26.05
N TYR A 220 -9.69 -11.02 -25.28
CA TYR A 220 -8.47 -10.41 -25.82
C TYR A 220 -7.55 -11.44 -26.48
N PHE A 221 -7.35 -12.58 -25.81
CA PHE A 221 -6.48 -13.65 -26.29
C PHE A 221 -7.18 -14.67 -27.17
N GLU A 222 -8.45 -14.46 -27.55
CA GLU A 222 -9.25 -15.40 -28.35
C GLU A 222 -8.56 -15.86 -29.65
N LYS A 223 -7.78 -14.96 -30.27
CA LYS A 223 -7.06 -15.22 -31.54
C LYS A 223 -5.61 -15.67 -31.30
N ASN A 224 -5.17 -15.79 -30.08
CA ASN A 224 -3.79 -16.18 -29.75
C ASN A 224 -3.74 -17.70 -29.52
N GLU A 225 -3.15 -18.44 -30.44
CA GLU A 225 -3.06 -19.91 -30.36
C GLU A 225 -2.11 -20.42 -29.26
N ASN A 226 -1.23 -19.55 -28.76
CA ASN A 226 -0.24 -19.91 -27.72
C ASN A 226 -0.70 -19.59 -26.30
N VAL A 227 -1.78 -18.82 -26.12
CA VAL A 227 -2.30 -18.41 -24.81
C VAL A 227 -3.74 -18.84 -24.67
N LYS A 228 -4.03 -19.61 -23.62
CA LYS A 228 -5.39 -20.01 -23.27
C LYS A 228 -5.82 -19.33 -21.97
N ILE A 229 -7.08 -18.95 -21.92
CA ILE A 229 -7.76 -18.49 -20.71
C ILE A 229 -8.93 -19.45 -20.47
N ALA A 230 -9.12 -19.88 -19.22
CA ALA A 230 -10.22 -20.79 -18.87
C ALA A 230 -11.59 -20.17 -19.20
N LYS A 231 -12.45 -20.94 -19.86
CA LYS A 231 -13.83 -20.51 -20.16
C LYS A 231 -14.61 -20.39 -18.85
N ILE A 232 -15.39 -19.32 -18.69
CA ILE A 232 -16.30 -19.13 -17.57
C ILE A 232 -17.69 -19.64 -17.94
N TYR A 233 -18.33 -20.36 -17.02
CA TYR A 233 -19.73 -20.80 -17.12
C TYR A 233 -20.59 -19.85 -16.31
N GLU A 234 -21.09 -18.79 -16.95
CA GLU A 234 -21.77 -17.67 -16.28
C GLU A 234 -23.04 -18.11 -15.56
N ASP A 235 -23.81 -19.05 -16.12
CA ASP A 235 -25.04 -19.59 -15.52
C ASP A 235 -24.80 -20.38 -14.21
N TYR A 236 -23.54 -20.80 -13.98
CA TYR A 236 -23.10 -21.51 -12.80
C TYR A 236 -22.15 -20.67 -11.92
N SER A 237 -22.17 -19.35 -12.12
CA SER A 237 -21.26 -18.43 -11.41
C SER A 237 -22.05 -17.29 -10.78
N THR A 238 -21.76 -17.00 -9.50
CA THR A 238 -22.40 -15.95 -8.69
C THR A 238 -21.34 -15.11 -7.96
N LYS A 239 -21.76 -14.24 -7.05
CA LYS A 239 -20.83 -13.54 -6.14
C LYS A 239 -20.02 -14.52 -5.26
N ASN A 240 -20.54 -15.70 -4.96
CA ASN A 240 -19.98 -16.64 -3.99
C ASN A 240 -19.42 -17.91 -4.63
N ILE A 241 -19.71 -18.14 -5.90
CA ILE A 241 -19.25 -19.31 -6.67
C ILE A 241 -18.71 -18.84 -8.02
N LEU A 242 -17.56 -19.38 -8.41
CA LEU A 242 -17.02 -19.18 -9.76
C LEU A 242 -16.80 -20.54 -10.38
N THR A 243 -17.52 -20.81 -11.49
CA THR A 243 -17.41 -22.05 -12.25
C THR A 243 -16.71 -21.77 -13.55
N MET A 244 -15.60 -22.46 -13.77
CA MET A 244 -14.74 -22.32 -14.94
C MET A 244 -14.35 -23.66 -15.53
N GLU A 245 -13.89 -23.65 -16.75
CA GLU A 245 -13.31 -24.82 -17.42
C GLU A 245 -12.22 -25.45 -16.56
N TYR A 246 -12.29 -26.75 -16.35
CA TYR A 246 -11.19 -27.48 -15.73
C TYR A 246 -10.04 -27.61 -16.72
N ILE A 247 -8.90 -27.04 -16.39
CA ILE A 247 -7.70 -27.07 -17.23
C ILE A 247 -6.88 -28.32 -16.91
N ASP A 248 -6.78 -29.22 -17.88
CA ASP A 248 -5.94 -30.41 -17.78
C ASP A 248 -4.54 -30.08 -18.29
N GLY A 249 -3.65 -29.74 -17.38
CA GLY A 249 -2.29 -29.30 -17.68
C GLY A 249 -1.39 -29.48 -16.47
N ILE A 250 -0.10 -29.20 -16.65
CA ILE A 250 0.89 -29.19 -15.57
C ILE A 250 1.17 -27.75 -15.14
N LYS A 251 1.28 -27.49 -13.82
CA LYS A 251 1.72 -26.19 -13.35
C LYS A 251 3.14 -25.90 -13.82
N ILE A 252 3.39 -24.65 -14.18
CA ILE A 252 4.74 -24.24 -14.61
C ILE A 252 5.81 -24.55 -13.55
N SER A 253 5.45 -24.47 -12.25
CA SER A 253 6.34 -24.85 -11.14
C SER A 253 6.74 -26.32 -11.12
N ASP A 254 5.90 -27.18 -11.70
CA ASP A 254 6.01 -28.63 -11.54
C ASP A 254 6.64 -29.29 -12.80
N ILE A 255 7.01 -28.50 -13.81
CA ILE A 255 7.69 -28.98 -15.01
C ILE A 255 9.11 -29.45 -14.63
N ASN A 256 9.36 -30.75 -14.78
CA ASN A 256 10.70 -31.31 -14.58
C ASN A 256 11.67 -30.72 -15.63
N PRO A 257 12.88 -30.26 -15.23
CA PRO A 257 13.91 -29.82 -16.15
C PRO A 257 14.30 -30.84 -17.23
N GLU A 258 14.14 -32.12 -16.96
CA GLU A 258 14.48 -33.22 -17.86
C GLU A 258 13.29 -33.64 -18.77
N ASP A 259 12.10 -33.05 -18.57
CA ASP A 259 10.94 -33.40 -19.36
C ASP A 259 11.02 -32.74 -20.74
N THR A 260 11.09 -33.57 -21.78
CA THR A 260 11.14 -33.14 -23.19
C THR A 260 9.76 -32.85 -23.79
N LYS A 261 8.67 -33.14 -23.07
CA LYS A 261 7.29 -32.88 -23.52
C LYS A 261 7.01 -31.39 -23.64
N TYR A 262 7.66 -30.56 -22.82
CA TYR A 262 7.43 -29.12 -22.77
C TYR A 262 8.70 -28.33 -23.13
N ASP A 263 8.59 -27.48 -24.13
CA ASP A 263 9.64 -26.50 -24.47
C ASP A 263 9.58 -25.32 -23.48
N ARG A 264 10.43 -25.39 -22.46
CA ARG A 264 10.48 -24.41 -21.38
C ARG A 264 10.81 -23.01 -21.87
N LYS A 265 11.72 -22.88 -22.84
CA LYS A 265 12.10 -21.58 -23.44
C LYS A 265 10.94 -20.95 -24.17
N LYS A 266 10.21 -21.77 -24.95
CA LYS A 266 9.01 -21.31 -25.66
C LYS A 266 7.90 -20.88 -24.69
N LEU A 267 7.63 -21.67 -23.66
CA LEU A 267 6.61 -21.33 -22.64
C LEU A 267 6.94 -20.01 -21.91
N VAL A 268 8.21 -19.80 -21.58
CA VAL A 268 8.67 -18.56 -20.95
C VAL A 268 8.46 -17.36 -21.89
N SER A 269 8.89 -17.47 -23.14
CA SER A 269 8.70 -16.39 -24.13
C SER A 269 7.21 -16.04 -24.28
N ILE A 270 6.34 -17.06 -24.42
CA ILE A 270 4.89 -16.85 -24.51
C ILE A 270 4.35 -16.13 -23.26
N GLY A 271 4.77 -16.54 -22.06
CA GLY A 271 4.32 -15.96 -20.81
C GLY A 271 4.76 -14.50 -20.64
N VAL A 272 6.02 -14.22 -20.93
CA VAL A 272 6.58 -12.87 -20.89
C VAL A 272 5.86 -11.97 -21.90
N ASP A 273 5.76 -12.40 -23.15
CA ASP A 273 5.11 -11.63 -24.21
C ASP A 273 3.62 -11.38 -23.89
N ALA A 274 2.90 -12.39 -23.37
CA ALA A 274 1.51 -12.25 -22.98
C ALA A 274 1.30 -11.20 -21.86
N VAL A 275 2.18 -11.19 -20.84
CA VAL A 275 2.08 -10.20 -19.76
C VAL A 275 2.48 -8.81 -20.26
N LEU A 276 3.52 -8.69 -21.07
CA LEU A 276 3.92 -7.40 -21.64
C LEU A 276 2.85 -6.83 -22.59
N GLU A 277 2.16 -7.69 -23.35
CA GLU A 277 1.03 -7.29 -24.18
C GLU A 277 -0.13 -6.73 -23.33
N GLN A 278 -0.43 -7.38 -22.21
CA GLN A 278 -1.40 -6.89 -21.24
C GLN A 278 -1.02 -5.50 -20.69
N VAL A 279 0.25 -5.30 -20.35
CA VAL A 279 0.76 -4.04 -19.80
C VAL A 279 0.71 -2.91 -20.82
N PHE A 280 1.35 -3.11 -21.99
CA PHE A 280 1.57 -2.05 -22.96
C PHE A 280 0.38 -1.83 -23.89
N MET A 281 -0.31 -2.89 -24.30
CA MET A 281 -1.43 -2.77 -25.26
C MET A 281 -2.75 -2.56 -24.53
N LEU A 282 -3.10 -3.43 -23.58
CA LEU A 282 -4.36 -3.32 -22.84
C LEU A 282 -4.33 -2.23 -21.77
N GLY A 283 -3.18 -2.01 -21.09
CA GLY A 283 -3.09 -1.20 -19.87
C GLY A 283 -3.82 -1.84 -18.68
N PHE A 284 -4.02 -3.14 -18.74
CA PHE A 284 -4.77 -3.96 -17.81
C PHE A 284 -4.09 -5.32 -17.76
N PHE A 285 -3.50 -5.69 -16.63
CA PHE A 285 -2.56 -6.79 -16.55
C PHE A 285 -2.80 -7.70 -15.34
N HIS A 286 -2.43 -8.96 -15.49
CA HIS A 286 -2.38 -9.92 -14.39
C HIS A 286 -1.33 -9.49 -13.38
N ALA A 287 -1.76 -9.20 -12.15
CA ALA A 287 -0.89 -8.60 -11.14
C ALA A 287 -0.11 -9.62 -10.30
N ASP A 288 -0.42 -10.90 -10.42
CA ASP A 288 0.25 -11.99 -9.71
C ASP A 288 0.52 -13.21 -10.62
N PRO A 289 1.43 -13.07 -11.63
CA PRO A 289 1.78 -14.16 -12.56
C PRO A 289 2.67 -15.22 -11.87
N HIS A 290 2.25 -15.67 -10.68
CA HIS A 290 2.96 -16.69 -9.93
C HIS A 290 2.93 -18.04 -10.67
N PRO A 291 3.97 -18.90 -10.56
CA PRO A 291 4.02 -20.19 -11.25
C PRO A 291 2.82 -21.10 -10.98
N GLY A 292 2.18 -20.95 -9.82
CA GLY A 292 0.96 -21.68 -9.45
C GLY A 292 -0.30 -21.26 -10.21
N ASN A 293 -0.28 -20.04 -10.84
CA ASN A 293 -1.39 -19.49 -11.63
C ASN A 293 -1.20 -19.69 -13.14
N LEU A 294 -0.11 -20.38 -13.53
CA LEU A 294 0.26 -20.65 -14.90
C LEU A 294 0.33 -22.16 -15.15
N MET A 295 -0.33 -22.64 -16.19
CA MET A 295 -0.31 -24.05 -16.56
C MET A 295 0.19 -24.22 -18.01
N ALA A 296 1.07 -25.19 -18.21
CA ALA A 296 1.48 -25.66 -19.52
C ALA A 296 0.52 -26.73 -20.01
N LEU A 297 -0.01 -26.55 -21.20
CA LEU A 297 -0.86 -27.47 -21.90
C LEU A 297 -0.08 -28.17 -23.03
N GLU A 298 -0.71 -29.14 -23.70
CA GLU A 298 -0.15 -29.76 -24.89
C GLU A 298 0.21 -28.72 -25.95
N ASN A 299 1.19 -29.04 -26.80
CA ASN A 299 1.72 -28.15 -27.84
C ASN A 299 2.35 -26.83 -27.33
N ASN A 300 2.75 -26.78 -26.06
CA ASN A 300 3.33 -25.60 -25.42
C ASN A 300 2.38 -24.40 -25.40
N VAL A 301 1.09 -24.61 -25.18
CA VAL A 301 0.12 -23.56 -24.93
C VAL A 301 0.19 -23.20 -23.45
N LEU A 302 0.28 -21.89 -23.14
CA LEU A 302 0.29 -21.37 -21.77
C LEU A 302 -1.13 -20.97 -21.35
N CYS A 303 -1.60 -21.49 -20.21
CA CYS A 303 -2.89 -21.13 -19.66
C CYS A 303 -2.77 -20.33 -18.35
N PHE A 304 -3.49 -19.23 -18.27
CA PHE A 304 -3.69 -18.45 -17.03
C PHE A 304 -4.97 -18.92 -16.36
N ILE A 305 -4.92 -19.26 -15.06
CA ILE A 305 -6.05 -19.90 -14.34
C ILE A 305 -6.66 -19.06 -13.22
N ASP A 306 -6.06 -17.95 -12.81
CA ASP A 306 -6.56 -17.08 -11.73
C ASP A 306 -6.47 -15.61 -12.16
N PHE A 307 -7.60 -14.88 -12.16
CA PHE A 307 -7.68 -13.45 -12.47
C PHE A 307 -8.28 -12.65 -11.31
N GLY A 308 -8.12 -13.16 -10.10
CA GLY A 308 -8.56 -12.48 -8.88
C GLY A 308 -7.79 -11.19 -8.59
N MET A 309 -6.55 -11.08 -9.08
CA MET A 309 -5.71 -9.91 -8.87
C MET A 309 -5.28 -9.28 -10.21
N ILE A 310 -5.87 -8.14 -10.52
CA ILE A 310 -5.62 -7.42 -11.77
C ILE A 310 -5.13 -6.01 -11.46
N GLY A 311 -4.10 -5.58 -12.18
CA GLY A 311 -3.61 -4.22 -12.18
C GLY A 311 -4.17 -3.43 -13.35
N PHE A 312 -4.29 -2.11 -13.17
CA PHE A 312 -4.65 -1.15 -14.21
C PHE A 312 -3.62 -0.04 -14.27
N ILE A 313 -3.16 0.30 -15.46
CA ILE A 313 -2.23 1.40 -15.70
C ILE A 313 -2.98 2.50 -16.44
N PRO A 314 -3.20 3.68 -15.79
CA PRO A 314 -3.75 4.84 -16.49
C PRO A 314 -2.88 5.24 -17.69
N PRO A 315 -3.45 5.82 -18.76
CA PRO A 315 -2.70 6.18 -19.96
C PRO A 315 -1.44 7.02 -19.66
N ASN A 316 -1.55 8.07 -18.84
CA ASN A 316 -0.41 8.93 -18.49
C ASN A 316 0.70 8.15 -17.75
N SER A 317 0.33 7.23 -16.85
CA SER A 317 1.31 6.39 -16.16
C SER A 317 1.94 5.36 -17.09
N LYS A 318 1.19 4.87 -18.09
CA LYS A 318 1.72 3.97 -19.13
C LYS A 318 2.71 4.70 -20.02
N ASP A 319 2.42 5.95 -20.40
CA ASP A 319 3.33 6.82 -21.13
C ASP A 319 4.65 6.99 -20.38
N ALA A 320 4.58 7.43 -19.12
CA ALA A 320 5.75 7.65 -18.28
C ALA A 320 6.55 6.35 -18.04
N PHE A 321 5.87 5.22 -17.81
CA PHE A 321 6.53 3.92 -17.65
C PHE A 321 7.25 3.48 -18.93
N SER A 322 6.64 3.68 -20.10
CA SER A 322 7.27 3.37 -21.39
C SER A 322 8.49 4.26 -21.65
N ASP A 323 8.38 5.56 -21.33
CA ASP A 323 9.47 6.51 -21.47
C ASP A 323 10.64 6.16 -20.51
N ILE A 324 10.38 5.65 -19.30
CA ILE A 324 11.40 5.13 -18.38
C ILE A 324 12.19 3.98 -19.05
N ILE A 325 11.50 2.98 -19.59
CA ILE A 325 12.16 1.82 -20.22
C ILE A 325 13.01 2.25 -21.41
N VAL A 326 12.49 3.14 -22.27
CA VAL A 326 13.22 3.66 -23.42
C VAL A 326 14.43 4.49 -22.96
N SER A 327 14.26 5.36 -21.96
CA SER A 327 15.32 6.24 -21.46
C SER A 327 16.48 5.46 -20.80
N ILE A 328 16.18 4.39 -20.06
CA ILE A 328 17.23 3.49 -19.55
C ILE A 328 18.02 2.89 -20.71
N SER A 329 17.32 2.46 -21.78
CA SER A 329 17.97 1.84 -22.95
C SER A 329 18.79 2.81 -23.81
N SER A 330 18.47 4.11 -23.79
CA SER A 330 19.14 5.17 -24.55
C SER A 330 20.05 6.05 -23.70
N ALA A 331 20.19 5.74 -22.42
CA ALA A 331 20.96 6.54 -21.45
C ALA A 331 20.53 8.01 -21.33
N ASP A 332 19.24 8.30 -21.57
CA ASP A 332 18.66 9.63 -21.44
C ASP A 332 18.19 9.89 -20.00
N TYR A 333 19.10 10.36 -19.15
CA TYR A 333 18.83 10.62 -17.74
C TYR A 333 17.79 11.75 -17.51
N LEU A 334 17.72 12.75 -18.42
CA LEU A 334 16.76 13.85 -18.27
C LEU A 334 15.32 13.38 -18.50
N THR A 335 15.10 12.61 -19.56
CA THR A 335 13.78 12.01 -19.82
C THR A 335 13.43 10.99 -18.73
N LEU A 336 14.40 10.19 -18.27
CA LEU A 336 14.22 9.26 -17.16
C LEU A 336 13.75 9.98 -15.89
N SER A 337 14.47 11.05 -15.49
CA SER A 337 14.12 11.87 -14.33
C SER A 337 12.69 12.42 -14.41
N LYS A 338 12.34 13.05 -15.54
CA LYS A 338 10.99 13.60 -15.77
C LYS A 338 9.90 12.53 -15.73
N SER A 339 10.16 11.36 -16.29
CA SER A 339 9.20 10.27 -16.35
C SER A 339 8.98 9.62 -14.98
N ILE A 340 10.03 9.49 -14.17
CA ILE A 340 9.90 9.04 -12.76
C ILE A 340 9.06 10.03 -11.97
N LEU A 341 9.32 11.34 -12.12
CA LEU A 341 8.53 12.38 -11.45
C LEU A 341 7.06 12.36 -11.90
N ALA A 342 6.81 12.14 -13.17
CA ALA A 342 5.45 12.02 -13.70
C ALA A 342 4.69 10.80 -13.15
N LEU A 343 5.40 9.71 -12.80
CA LEU A 343 4.82 8.54 -12.12
C LEU A 343 4.58 8.77 -10.64
N CYS A 344 5.43 9.55 -9.98
CA CYS A 344 5.37 9.73 -8.54
C CYS A 344 4.26 10.69 -8.12
N ASN A 345 3.61 10.39 -6.98
CA ASN A 345 2.85 11.39 -6.26
C ASN A 345 3.85 12.30 -5.53
N HIS A 346 4.05 13.53 -6.03
CA HIS A 346 4.99 14.46 -5.43
C HIS A 346 4.30 15.66 -4.80
N ASN A 347 4.73 16.00 -3.60
CA ASN A 347 4.73 17.36 -3.11
C ASN A 347 6.08 17.93 -3.56
N GLU A 348 6.18 19.22 -3.86
CA GLU A 348 7.36 19.91 -4.41
C GLU A 348 8.69 19.30 -3.92
N ILE A 349 9.55 18.88 -4.87
CA ILE A 349 10.89 18.38 -4.55
C ILE A 349 11.73 19.57 -4.12
N ALA A 350 12.35 19.47 -2.97
CA ALA A 350 13.16 20.54 -2.39
C ALA A 350 14.38 20.90 -3.28
N ASN A 351 14.96 19.93 -3.98
CA ASN A 351 16.08 20.12 -4.90
C ASN A 351 15.99 19.15 -6.10
N ILE A 352 15.59 19.70 -7.25
CA ILE A 352 15.48 18.93 -8.50
C ILE A 352 16.85 18.57 -9.09
N GLU A 353 17.88 19.38 -8.85
CA GLU A 353 19.23 19.15 -9.38
C GLU A 353 19.90 17.95 -8.72
N ASP A 354 19.73 17.79 -7.39
CA ASP A 354 20.24 16.63 -6.67
C ASP A 354 19.53 15.35 -7.14
N PHE A 355 18.22 15.41 -7.40
CA PHE A 355 17.46 14.30 -7.96
C PHE A 355 17.97 13.91 -9.35
N ASN A 356 18.18 14.88 -10.25
CA ASN A 356 18.73 14.64 -11.58
C ASN A 356 20.13 14.01 -11.51
N THR A 357 20.94 14.48 -10.56
CA THR A 357 22.28 13.92 -10.31
C THR A 357 22.23 12.47 -9.85
N ALA A 358 21.33 12.14 -8.93
CA ALA A 358 21.12 10.77 -8.46
C ALA A 358 20.69 9.85 -9.62
N ILE A 359 19.77 10.31 -10.48
CA ILE A 359 19.33 9.57 -11.66
C ILE A 359 20.45 9.42 -12.70
N PHE A 360 21.29 10.45 -12.87
CA PHE A 360 22.46 10.34 -13.74
C PHE A 360 23.46 9.28 -13.24
N VAL A 361 23.77 9.27 -11.94
CA VAL A 361 24.63 8.25 -11.33
C VAL A 361 24.03 6.86 -11.48
N PHE A 362 22.74 6.72 -11.23
CA PHE A 362 22.01 5.47 -11.41
C PHE A 362 22.15 4.93 -12.85
N ILE A 363 21.84 5.74 -13.86
CA ILE A 363 21.86 5.28 -15.25
C ILE A 363 23.29 4.96 -15.70
N SER A 364 24.28 5.77 -15.29
CA SER A 364 25.69 5.57 -15.63
C SER A 364 26.23 4.20 -15.18
N LYS A 365 25.74 3.71 -14.04
CA LYS A 365 26.10 2.39 -13.52
C LYS A 365 25.66 1.24 -14.45
N TYR A 366 24.52 1.41 -15.14
CA TYR A 366 23.92 0.37 -15.97
C TYR A 366 24.29 0.49 -17.46
N ILE A 367 24.85 1.63 -17.92
CA ILE A 367 25.31 1.80 -19.30
C ILE A 367 26.48 0.85 -19.64
N ASP A 368 27.43 0.73 -18.72
CA ASP A 368 28.65 -0.04 -18.92
C ASP A 368 28.51 -1.52 -18.54
N MET A 369 27.40 -1.88 -17.88
CA MET A 369 27.12 -3.27 -17.55
C MET A 369 26.60 -4.02 -18.78
N SER A 370 27.20 -5.18 -19.06
CA SER A 370 26.59 -6.10 -20.05
C SER A 370 25.19 -6.47 -19.55
N LEU A 371 24.18 -6.39 -20.43
CA LEU A 371 22.78 -6.73 -20.13
C LEU A 371 22.63 -8.12 -19.51
N ASP A 372 23.66 -8.97 -19.61
CA ASP A 372 23.70 -10.34 -19.09
C ASP A 372 23.67 -10.43 -17.57
N ASN A 373 24.17 -9.39 -16.89
CA ASN A 373 24.31 -9.35 -15.43
C ASN A 373 23.26 -8.47 -14.72
N ILE A 374 22.33 -7.89 -15.47
CA ILE A 374 21.35 -6.97 -14.92
C ILE A 374 20.09 -7.75 -14.48
N ASN A 375 19.77 -7.63 -13.19
CA ASN A 375 18.54 -8.15 -12.60
C ASN A 375 17.51 -7.01 -12.49
N MET A 376 16.30 -7.22 -12.98
CA MET A 376 15.20 -6.23 -12.88
C MET A 376 14.90 -5.85 -11.43
N GLU A 377 14.97 -6.83 -10.53
CA GLU A 377 14.76 -6.58 -9.10
C GLU A 377 15.79 -5.58 -8.55
N ASP A 378 17.07 -5.69 -8.94
CA ASP A 378 18.12 -4.76 -8.48
C ASP A 378 17.90 -3.36 -9.03
N ILE A 379 17.55 -3.23 -10.33
CA ILE A 379 17.22 -1.95 -10.96
C ILE A 379 16.04 -1.27 -10.21
N PHE A 380 14.97 -2.01 -10.00
CA PHE A 380 13.78 -1.45 -9.35
C PHE A 380 14.05 -1.11 -7.89
N ASN A 381 14.79 -1.94 -7.15
CA ASN A 381 15.14 -1.65 -5.76
C ASN A 381 16.00 -0.38 -5.65
N GLU A 382 16.95 -0.17 -6.55
CA GLU A 382 17.79 1.03 -6.57
C GLU A 382 16.97 2.28 -6.94
N LEU A 383 16.10 2.19 -7.94
CA LEU A 383 15.16 3.26 -8.28
C LEU A 383 14.21 3.59 -7.11
N ILE A 384 13.65 2.58 -6.44
CA ILE A 384 12.79 2.76 -5.27
C ILE A 384 13.57 3.42 -4.13
N TYR A 385 14.84 3.05 -3.94
CA TYR A 385 15.71 3.69 -2.95
C TYR A 385 15.86 5.19 -3.23
N ILE A 386 16.16 5.58 -4.48
CA ILE A 386 16.26 6.99 -4.88
C ILE A 386 14.92 7.71 -4.67
N ILE A 387 13.82 7.13 -5.12
CA ILE A 387 12.47 7.68 -4.95
C ILE A 387 12.18 7.96 -3.46
N ARG A 388 12.55 7.03 -2.58
CA ARG A 388 12.38 7.18 -1.13
C ARG A 388 13.28 8.24 -0.53
N GLU A 389 14.55 8.33 -0.95
CA GLU A 389 15.51 9.32 -0.47
C GLU A 389 15.01 10.76 -0.73
N PHE A 390 14.39 10.98 -1.89
CA PHE A 390 13.77 12.25 -2.25
C PHE A 390 12.32 12.42 -1.74
N LYS A 391 11.85 11.56 -0.82
CA LYS A 391 10.50 11.59 -0.20
C LYS A 391 9.37 11.55 -1.24
N LEU A 392 9.61 10.91 -2.36
CA LEU A 392 8.62 10.62 -3.37
C LEU A 392 7.91 9.29 -3.05
N SER A 393 6.72 9.07 -3.60
CA SER A 393 6.01 7.81 -3.48
C SER A 393 5.39 7.40 -4.80
N LEU A 394 5.46 6.11 -5.11
CA LEU A 394 4.82 5.54 -6.29
C LEU A 394 3.34 5.23 -6.02
N PRO A 395 2.46 5.43 -7.01
CA PRO A 395 1.09 4.94 -6.94
C PRO A 395 1.06 3.41 -6.76
N SER A 396 0.07 2.91 -6.01
CA SER A 396 -0.04 1.47 -5.69
C SER A 396 -0.15 0.59 -6.94
N ASN A 397 -0.77 1.06 -8.01
CA ASN A 397 -0.87 0.33 -9.29
C ASN A 397 0.50 0.20 -10.00
N ILE A 398 1.38 1.18 -9.89
CA ILE A 398 2.75 1.09 -10.43
C ILE A 398 3.60 0.13 -9.59
N MET A 399 3.48 0.17 -8.26
CA MET A 399 4.14 -0.83 -7.40
C MET A 399 3.68 -2.25 -7.71
N LEU A 400 2.38 -2.42 -8.00
CA LEU A 400 1.82 -3.71 -8.40
C LEU A 400 2.36 -4.18 -9.75
N LEU A 401 2.55 -3.27 -10.71
CA LEU A 401 3.19 -3.56 -12.00
C LEU A 401 4.64 -4.01 -11.81
N ILE A 402 5.42 -3.26 -11.05
CA ILE A 402 6.83 -3.59 -10.76
C ILE A 402 6.91 -4.99 -10.14
N LYS A 403 6.07 -5.27 -9.14
CA LYS A 403 6.01 -6.62 -8.54
C LYS A 403 5.68 -7.70 -9.58
N SER A 404 4.66 -7.47 -10.41
CA SER A 404 4.27 -8.44 -11.44
C SER A 404 5.43 -8.77 -12.38
N LEU A 405 6.20 -7.75 -12.79
CA LEU A 405 7.39 -7.93 -13.64
C LEU A 405 8.53 -8.68 -12.92
N ILE A 406 8.78 -8.39 -11.65
CA ILE A 406 9.78 -9.10 -10.84
C ILE A 406 9.38 -10.57 -10.65
N VAL A 407 8.11 -10.86 -10.35
CA VAL A 407 7.60 -12.23 -10.23
C VAL A 407 7.74 -12.96 -11.56
N LEU A 408 7.36 -12.31 -12.66
CA LEU A 408 7.49 -12.84 -14.01
C LEU A 408 8.95 -13.17 -14.35
N GLU A 409 9.90 -12.29 -14.02
CA GLU A 409 11.33 -12.55 -14.20
C GLU A 409 11.79 -13.76 -13.39
N GLY A 410 11.36 -13.87 -12.13
CA GLY A 410 11.67 -15.01 -11.28
C GLY A 410 11.17 -16.33 -11.86
N VAL A 411 9.93 -16.35 -12.38
CA VAL A 411 9.36 -17.52 -13.07
C VAL A 411 10.16 -17.85 -14.33
N ALA A 412 10.45 -16.82 -15.12
CA ALA A 412 11.18 -16.97 -16.36
C ALA A 412 12.59 -17.54 -16.15
N ARG A 413 13.35 -17.02 -15.19
CA ARG A 413 14.70 -17.50 -14.84
C ARG A 413 14.73 -18.93 -14.30
N ASN A 414 13.67 -19.36 -13.60
CA ASN A 414 13.58 -20.74 -13.12
C ASN A 414 13.42 -21.75 -14.27
N LEU A 415 12.82 -21.34 -15.36
CA LEU A 415 12.61 -22.16 -16.54
C LEU A 415 13.73 -22.01 -17.57
N ASP A 416 14.21 -20.81 -17.79
CA ASP A 416 15.29 -20.47 -18.71
C ASP A 416 16.25 -19.46 -18.02
N LYS A 417 17.42 -19.95 -17.62
CA LYS A 417 18.44 -19.13 -16.92
C LYS A 417 19.05 -18.05 -17.82
N ASP A 418 18.99 -18.23 -19.14
CA ASP A 418 19.60 -17.34 -20.11
C ASP A 418 18.64 -16.24 -20.57
N LEU A 419 17.38 -16.28 -20.13
CA LEU A 419 16.38 -15.29 -20.53
C LEU A 419 16.71 -13.90 -19.94
N LYS A 420 16.69 -12.89 -20.81
CA LYS A 420 16.86 -11.48 -20.49
C LYS A 420 15.55 -10.74 -20.68
N ILE A 421 14.80 -10.57 -19.61
CA ILE A 421 13.46 -9.97 -19.68
C ILE A 421 13.48 -8.54 -20.27
N ILE A 422 14.58 -7.79 -20.07
CA ILE A 422 14.76 -6.44 -20.62
C ILE A 422 14.73 -6.46 -22.16
N GLU A 423 15.29 -7.50 -22.79
CA GLU A 423 15.25 -7.66 -24.25
C GLU A 423 13.81 -7.87 -24.77
N HIS A 424 12.94 -8.48 -23.97
CA HIS A 424 11.51 -8.60 -24.28
C HIS A 424 10.73 -7.31 -24.02
N ILE A 425 11.02 -6.59 -22.93
CA ILE A 425 10.28 -5.37 -22.56
C ILE A 425 10.53 -4.23 -23.55
N LYS A 426 11.78 -4.04 -23.98
CA LYS A 426 12.18 -2.93 -24.86
C LYS A 426 11.38 -2.85 -26.18
N PRO A 427 11.19 -3.94 -26.95
CA PRO A 427 10.38 -3.90 -28.17
C PRO A 427 8.92 -3.49 -27.92
N PHE A 428 8.31 -3.93 -26.82
CA PHE A 428 6.95 -3.53 -26.46
C PHE A 428 6.86 -2.03 -26.12
N ALA A 429 7.78 -1.53 -25.30
CA ALA A 429 7.85 -0.12 -24.97
C ALA A 429 8.05 0.76 -26.23
N LEU A 430 8.99 0.38 -27.10
CA LEU A 430 9.24 1.09 -28.37
C LEU A 430 8.03 1.03 -29.30
N ARG A 431 7.34 -0.11 -29.42
CA ARG A 431 6.12 -0.25 -30.20
C ARG A 431 5.04 0.69 -29.67
N TYR A 432 4.84 0.71 -28.35
CA TYR A 432 3.87 1.59 -27.71
C TYR A 432 4.20 3.08 -27.95
N VAL A 433 5.46 3.50 -27.78
CA VAL A 433 5.89 4.89 -28.05
C VAL A 433 5.69 5.26 -29.52
N LYS A 434 6.02 4.36 -30.46
CA LYS A 434 5.76 4.57 -31.91
C LYS A 434 4.27 4.69 -32.19
N ASP A 435 3.43 3.86 -31.58
CA ASP A 435 1.98 3.91 -31.77
C ASP A 435 1.39 5.21 -31.20
N ARG A 436 1.90 5.71 -30.07
CA ARG A 436 1.54 7.01 -29.49
C ARG A 436 1.83 8.16 -30.46
N LEU A 437 2.92 8.08 -31.20
CA LEU A 437 3.35 9.12 -32.16
C LEU A 437 2.67 9.03 -33.55
N LYS A 438 1.79 8.05 -33.78
CA LYS A 438 1.02 7.99 -35.04
C LYS A 438 0.09 9.20 -35.18
N PRO A 439 -0.04 9.77 -36.40
CA PRO A 439 -0.87 10.97 -36.63
C PRO A 439 -2.30 10.84 -36.08
N ASP A 440 -2.93 9.67 -36.23
CA ASP A 440 -4.28 9.40 -35.76
C ASP A 440 -4.41 9.50 -34.23
N ASN A 441 -3.39 9.07 -33.49
CA ASN A 441 -3.37 9.12 -32.04
C ASN A 441 -3.05 10.53 -31.53
N ILE A 442 -2.13 11.23 -32.20
CA ILE A 442 -1.84 12.64 -31.94
C ILE A 442 -3.11 13.49 -32.19
N PHE A 443 -3.83 13.21 -33.27
CA PHE A 443 -5.08 13.92 -33.58
C PHE A 443 -6.17 13.66 -32.54
N LYS A 444 -6.31 12.41 -32.06
CA LYS A 444 -7.25 12.07 -30.97
C LYS A 444 -6.88 12.76 -29.65
N GLN A 445 -5.60 12.80 -29.30
CA GLN A 445 -5.12 13.49 -28.10
C GLN A 445 -5.30 14.99 -28.20
N SER A 446 -4.95 15.61 -29.35
CA SER A 446 -5.17 17.04 -29.58
C SER A 446 -6.65 17.41 -29.60
N LYS A 447 -7.52 16.56 -30.13
CA LYS A 447 -8.98 16.77 -30.07
C LYS A 447 -9.49 16.77 -28.62
N ASN A 448 -9.01 15.86 -27.79
CA ASN A 448 -9.38 15.83 -26.38
C ASN A 448 -8.84 17.05 -25.61
N LEU A 449 -7.60 17.47 -25.89
CA LEU A 449 -7.03 18.71 -25.35
C LEU A 449 -7.85 19.93 -25.78
N ILE A 450 -8.19 20.04 -27.06
CA ILE A 450 -9.02 21.15 -27.58
C ILE A 450 -10.41 21.13 -26.92
N LEU A 451 -11.01 19.97 -26.70
CA LEU A 451 -12.29 19.85 -26.01
C LEU A 451 -12.17 20.26 -24.54
N ASP A 452 -11.10 19.91 -23.87
CA ASP A 452 -10.86 20.30 -22.47
C ASP A 452 -10.53 21.79 -22.35
N TYR A 453 -9.69 22.34 -23.25
CA TYR A 453 -9.48 23.80 -23.33
C TYR A 453 -10.77 24.55 -23.70
N SER A 454 -11.62 23.98 -24.56
CA SER A 454 -12.90 24.59 -24.89
C SER A 454 -13.87 24.66 -23.71
N LYS A 455 -13.83 23.67 -22.80
CA LYS A 455 -14.60 23.71 -21.55
C LYS A 455 -14.08 24.82 -20.62
N VAL A 456 -12.75 24.93 -20.47
CA VAL A 456 -12.11 25.99 -19.68
C VAL A 456 -12.39 27.37 -20.29
N LEU A 457 -12.27 27.52 -21.62
CA LEU A 457 -12.62 28.77 -22.32
C LEU A 457 -14.09 29.14 -22.18
N LYS A 458 -14.99 28.16 -22.11
CA LYS A 458 -16.43 28.42 -21.88
C LYS A 458 -16.74 28.80 -20.43
N SER A 459 -15.93 28.36 -19.46
CA SER A 459 -16.11 28.76 -18.04
C SER A 459 -15.50 30.13 -17.74
N ILE A 460 -14.49 30.59 -18.49
CA ILE A 460 -13.84 31.90 -18.27
C ILE A 460 -14.85 33.08 -18.22
N PRO A 461 -15.83 33.21 -19.13
CA PRO A 461 -16.78 34.34 -19.04
C PRO A 461 -17.66 34.30 -17.78
N SER A 462 -18.05 33.10 -17.31
CA SER A 462 -18.81 32.94 -16.06
C SER A 462 -17.94 33.25 -14.85
N ASP A 463 -16.71 32.74 -14.84
CA ASP A 463 -15.77 32.94 -13.74
C ASP A 463 -15.32 34.41 -13.64
N LEU A 464 -15.11 35.08 -14.79
CA LEU A 464 -14.83 36.51 -14.84
C LEU A 464 -16.02 37.36 -14.38
N SER A 465 -17.26 36.99 -14.73
CA SER A 465 -18.45 37.67 -14.25
C SER A 465 -18.66 37.47 -12.75
N GLU A 466 -18.36 36.27 -12.20
CA GLU A 466 -18.40 36.01 -10.78
C GLU A 466 -17.34 36.78 -10.00
N VAL A 467 -16.10 36.84 -10.52
CA VAL A 467 -15.04 37.70 -9.97
C VAL A 467 -15.42 39.17 -10.03
N ALA A 468 -15.96 39.65 -11.17
CA ALA A 468 -16.41 41.04 -11.33
C ALA A 468 -17.56 41.39 -10.36
N GLU A 469 -18.47 40.45 -10.10
CA GLU A 469 -19.53 40.60 -9.08
C GLU A 469 -18.95 40.61 -7.65
N MET A 470 -17.97 39.79 -7.34
CA MET A 470 -17.26 39.79 -6.05
C MET A 470 -16.51 41.08 -5.81
N VAL A 471 -15.83 41.65 -6.86
CA VAL A 471 -15.19 42.96 -6.81
C VAL A 471 -16.23 44.04 -6.58
N LYS A 472 -17.34 44.02 -7.33
CA LYS A 472 -18.41 45.02 -7.23
C LYS A 472 -19.14 45.00 -5.88
N LYS A 473 -19.24 43.84 -5.24
CA LYS A 473 -19.82 43.64 -3.90
C LYS A 473 -18.80 43.89 -2.76
N GLY A 474 -17.54 44.22 -3.07
CA GLY A 474 -16.49 44.42 -2.06
C GLY A 474 -16.18 43.18 -1.20
N SER A 475 -16.52 41.99 -1.69
CA SER A 475 -16.46 40.73 -0.92
C SER A 475 -15.33 39.80 -1.34
N ILE A 476 -14.19 40.36 -1.80
CA ILE A 476 -13.01 39.54 -2.06
C ILE A 476 -12.44 39.09 -0.73
N LYS A 477 -12.74 37.86 -0.34
CA LYS A 477 -12.04 37.17 0.74
C LYS A 477 -10.78 36.53 0.17
N VAL A 478 -9.65 37.20 0.30
CA VAL A 478 -8.34 36.62 0.02
C VAL A 478 -7.96 35.77 1.24
N GLN A 479 -8.05 34.48 1.12
CA GLN A 479 -7.59 33.55 2.14
C GLN A 479 -6.07 33.36 1.95
N LEU A 480 -5.28 34.20 2.65
CA LEU A 480 -3.83 34.05 2.69
C LEU A 480 -3.49 32.94 3.69
N GLU A 481 -3.24 31.72 3.21
CA GLU A 481 -2.63 30.67 4.00
C GLU A 481 -1.14 30.99 4.22
N HIS A 482 -0.82 31.67 5.29
CA HIS A 482 0.55 31.82 5.73
C HIS A 482 0.98 30.57 6.52
N LYS A 483 1.64 29.63 5.87
CA LYS A 483 2.22 28.39 6.48
C LYS A 483 3.19 28.64 7.67
N LYS A 484 3.49 29.88 8.03
CA LYS A 484 4.37 30.27 9.16
C LYS A 484 3.71 31.13 10.23
N LEU A 485 2.41 31.42 10.12
CA LEU A 485 1.70 32.22 11.13
C LEU A 485 1.59 31.48 12.48
N ASP A 486 1.44 30.18 12.46
CA ASP A 486 1.42 29.36 13.68
C ASP A 486 2.74 29.43 14.46
N ILE A 487 3.87 29.49 13.73
CA ILE A 487 5.20 29.66 14.36
C ILE A 487 5.33 31.04 14.98
N LEU A 488 4.83 32.07 14.29
CA LEU A 488 4.85 33.45 14.77
C LEU A 488 3.92 33.61 15.99
N SER A 489 2.70 33.07 15.93
CA SER A 489 1.73 33.07 17.04
C SER A 489 2.30 32.39 18.28
N ASN A 490 2.83 31.17 18.14
CA ASN A 490 3.44 30.43 19.24
C ASN A 490 4.68 31.12 19.82
N THR A 491 5.41 31.89 19.00
CA THR A 491 6.56 32.68 19.46
C THR A 491 6.11 33.90 20.24
N LEU A 492 5.05 34.59 19.78
CA LEU A 492 4.46 35.75 20.45
C LEU A 492 3.82 35.36 21.78
N ASP A 493 3.09 34.25 21.84
CA ASP A 493 2.50 33.73 23.09
C ASP A 493 3.59 33.39 24.10
N GLY A 494 4.68 32.76 23.65
CA GLY A 494 5.83 32.48 24.50
C GLY A 494 6.57 33.74 24.99
N LEU A 495 6.52 34.85 24.27
CA LEU A 495 7.06 36.15 24.70
C LEU A 495 6.12 36.83 25.68
N ALA A 496 4.82 36.80 25.47
CA ALA A 496 3.81 37.37 26.37
C ALA A 496 3.84 36.70 27.74
N ASP A 497 3.90 35.38 27.79
CA ASP A 497 4.05 34.62 29.02
C ASP A 497 5.30 35.03 29.81
N ARG A 498 6.44 35.14 29.12
CA ARG A 498 7.71 35.54 29.75
C ARG A 498 7.67 36.95 30.36
N LEU A 499 7.08 37.89 29.63
CA LEU A 499 6.90 39.26 30.11
C LEU A 499 6.00 39.28 31.35
N SER A 500 4.88 38.56 31.31
CA SER A 500 3.95 38.47 32.44
C SER A 500 4.62 37.90 33.69
N TYR A 501 5.34 36.79 33.59
CA TYR A 501 6.09 36.23 34.73
C TYR A 501 7.18 37.16 35.23
N SER A 502 7.90 37.87 34.37
CA SER A 502 8.94 38.81 34.77
C SER A 502 8.38 40.01 35.53
N ILE A 503 7.22 40.53 35.12
CA ILE A 503 6.52 41.63 35.79
C ILE A 503 6.03 41.19 37.18
N VAL A 504 5.42 40.00 37.29
CA VAL A 504 4.96 39.48 38.57
C VAL A 504 6.14 39.27 39.53
N LEU A 505 7.25 38.70 39.05
CA LEU A 505 8.46 38.48 39.87
C LEU A 505 9.05 39.80 40.36
N ALA A 506 9.17 40.81 39.48
CA ALA A 506 9.66 42.13 39.81
C ALA A 506 8.77 42.81 40.86
N SER A 507 7.45 42.74 40.69
CA SER A 507 6.47 43.29 41.66
C SER A 507 6.57 42.63 43.01
N LEU A 508 6.80 41.34 43.08
CA LEU A 508 6.93 40.56 44.31
C LEU A 508 8.22 40.91 45.05
N ILE A 509 9.34 41.11 44.34
CA ILE A 509 10.62 41.55 44.91
C ILE A 509 10.49 42.96 45.47
N ILE A 510 9.91 43.88 44.71
CA ILE A 510 9.74 45.28 45.13
C ILE A 510 8.82 45.38 46.35
N SER A 511 7.68 44.68 46.32
CA SER A 511 6.75 44.65 47.46
C SER A 511 7.40 44.07 48.71
N SER A 512 8.17 42.98 48.56
CA SER A 512 8.89 42.38 49.69
C SER A 512 9.95 43.29 50.26
N ALA A 513 10.66 44.07 49.42
CA ALA A 513 11.63 45.07 49.84
C ALA A 513 10.96 46.20 50.63
N PHE A 514 9.80 46.72 50.16
CA PHE A 514 9.02 47.72 50.88
C PHE A 514 8.53 47.21 52.23
N ILE A 515 8.02 46.00 52.32
CA ILE A 515 7.55 45.38 53.61
C ILE A 515 8.70 45.22 54.58
N LEU A 516 9.88 44.81 54.10
CA LEU A 516 11.09 44.75 54.97
C LEU A 516 11.52 46.11 55.44
N SER A 517 11.60 47.12 54.60
CA SER A 517 12.00 48.48 54.87
C SER A 517 11.02 49.18 55.88
N ALA A 518 9.71 48.94 55.66
CA ALA A 518 8.66 49.52 56.53
C ALA A 518 8.49 48.80 57.88
N LYS A 519 9.24 47.71 58.11
CA LYS A 519 9.20 46.93 59.40
C LYS A 519 7.77 46.50 59.73
N ILE A 520 6.98 46.04 58.79
CA ILE A 520 5.57 45.64 58.98
C ILE A 520 5.51 44.38 59.90
N PRO A 521 4.72 44.35 60.96
CA PRO A 521 4.56 43.20 61.86
C PRO A 521 3.94 41.99 61.10
N PRO A 522 4.24 40.71 61.44
CA PRO A 522 5.04 40.29 62.63
C PRO A 522 6.56 40.40 62.39
N LEU A 523 7.27 40.83 63.48
CA LEU A 523 8.71 41.01 63.43
C LEU A 523 9.42 39.93 64.25
N ILE A 524 10.51 39.33 63.72
CA ILE A 524 11.47 38.48 64.44
C ILE A 524 12.84 39.16 64.36
N HIS A 525 13.47 39.45 65.50
CA HIS A 525 14.75 40.19 65.60
C HIS A 525 14.76 41.51 64.80
N GLY A 526 13.61 42.23 64.77
CA GLY A 526 13.48 43.51 64.05
C GLY A 526 13.31 43.41 62.51
N VAL A 527 13.13 42.21 61.96
CA VAL A 527 12.93 41.97 60.54
C VAL A 527 11.52 41.45 60.31
N SER A 528 10.82 41.95 59.28
CA SER A 528 9.46 41.50 58.87
C SER A 528 9.49 40.12 58.29
N ILE A 529 8.74 39.16 58.87
CA ILE A 529 8.65 37.79 58.44
C ILE A 529 7.98 37.75 57.07
N ILE A 530 6.95 38.55 56.85
CA ILE A 530 6.20 38.61 55.59
C ILE A 530 7.12 39.04 54.41
N GLY A 531 7.99 40.02 54.65
CA GLY A 531 8.95 40.46 53.63
C GLY A 531 10.00 39.40 53.31
N VAL A 532 10.49 38.67 54.34
CA VAL A 532 11.44 37.56 54.11
C VAL A 532 10.79 36.44 53.33
N ILE A 533 9.57 36.02 53.67
CA ILE A 533 8.83 34.99 52.92
C ILE A 533 8.64 35.39 51.47
N GLY A 534 8.28 36.67 51.20
CA GLY A 534 8.11 37.16 49.84
C GLY A 534 9.41 37.12 49.02
N PHE A 535 10.57 37.44 49.62
CA PHE A 535 11.88 37.29 48.97
C PHE A 535 12.25 35.83 48.70
N VAL A 536 11.97 34.92 49.63
CA VAL A 536 12.24 33.49 49.44
C VAL A 536 11.38 32.93 48.28
N ILE A 537 10.09 33.27 48.26
CA ILE A 537 9.18 32.85 47.19
C ILE A 537 9.66 33.39 45.84
N SER A 538 10.01 34.65 45.74
CA SER A 538 10.50 35.25 44.50
C SER A 538 11.84 34.63 44.04
N GLY A 539 12.73 34.30 44.97
CA GLY A 539 13.99 33.58 44.70
C GLY A 539 13.74 32.18 44.10
N ILE A 540 12.83 31.43 44.72
CA ILE A 540 12.44 30.09 44.21
C ILE A 540 11.79 30.19 42.81
N MET A 541 10.88 31.13 42.60
CA MET A 541 10.24 31.33 41.28
C MET A 541 11.26 31.71 40.20
N GLY A 542 12.21 32.64 40.52
CA GLY A 542 13.28 33.01 39.62
C GLY A 542 14.18 31.83 39.24
N PHE A 543 14.54 31.01 40.23
CA PHE A 543 15.34 29.81 40.02
C PHE A 543 14.65 28.77 39.14
N ILE A 544 13.37 28.49 39.37
CA ILE A 544 12.55 27.60 38.53
C ILE A 544 12.49 28.12 37.08
N MET A 545 12.35 29.43 36.91
CA MET A 545 12.30 30.05 35.59
C MET A 545 13.62 29.87 34.81
N ILE A 546 14.76 30.01 35.48
CA ILE A 546 16.08 29.78 34.88
C ILE A 546 16.28 28.30 34.52
N ILE A 547 15.97 27.37 35.42
CA ILE A 547 16.12 25.93 35.18
C ILE A 547 15.22 25.48 34.02
N SER A 548 13.96 25.92 33.97
CA SER A 548 13.04 25.57 32.88
C SER A 548 13.57 25.97 31.48
N ARG A 549 14.33 27.10 31.46
CA ARG A 549 14.98 27.56 30.20
C ARG A 549 16.14 26.67 29.77
N PHE A 550 16.95 26.19 30.73
CA PHE A 550 18.05 25.27 30.46
C PHE A 550 17.52 23.90 29.98
N ILE A 551 16.49 23.38 30.60
CA ILE A 551 15.86 22.10 30.19
C ILE A 551 15.25 22.20 28.80
N LYS A 552 14.48 23.27 28.49
CA LYS A 552 13.93 23.47 27.12
C LYS A 552 15.03 23.60 26.07
N LYS A 553 16.13 24.30 26.37
CA LYS A 553 17.26 24.43 25.44
C LYS A 553 17.99 23.11 25.22
N TYR A 554 18.11 22.28 26.23
CA TYR A 554 18.75 20.95 26.15
C TYR A 554 17.89 19.95 25.37
N VAL A 555 16.58 19.95 25.59
CA VAL A 555 15.63 19.09 24.87
C VAL A 555 15.54 19.47 23.38
N ASN A 556 15.53 20.78 23.04
CA ASN A 556 15.50 21.22 21.65
C ASN A 556 16.83 20.98 20.92
N ARG A 557 17.97 20.98 21.60
CA ARG A 557 19.28 20.69 21.00
C ARG A 557 19.44 19.21 20.65
N ASN A 558 18.80 18.32 21.40
CA ASN A 558 18.77 16.88 21.09
C ASN A 558 17.76 16.51 19.99
N LYS A 559 16.77 17.38 19.69
CA LYS A 559 15.84 17.18 18.58
C LYS A 559 16.39 17.62 17.22
N SER A 560 17.46 18.42 17.18
CA SER A 560 18.09 18.87 15.92
C SER A 560 19.25 17.97 15.46
N ASN A 561 19.59 16.93 16.24
CA ASN A 561 20.67 15.97 15.93
C ASN A 561 20.16 14.54 15.62
N PHE A 562 18.84 14.39 15.34
CA PHE A 562 18.26 13.14 14.85
C PHE A 562 17.46 13.41 13.53
#